data_4a897f2817e2b9c7c24767d09261b316
#
_entry.id   4a897f2817e2b9c7c24767d09261b316
#
_cell.length_a   1.000
_cell.length_b   1.000
_cell.length_c   1.000
_cell.angle_alpha   90.00
_cell.angle_beta   90.00
_cell.angle_gamma   90.00
#
_symmetry.space_group_name_H-M   'P 1'
#
loop_
_entity.id
_entity.type
_entity.pdbx_description
1 polymer ?
#
loop_
_entity_poly.entity_id
_entity_poly.type
_entity_poly.pdbx_seq_one_letter_code
_entity_poly.pdbx_strand_id
1 'polypeptide(L)'
;RAAAGQVVEVYETTLHYAPCSAKKSDGFKVVIALPKGTNGSMPNITPKNEEDRWLRACNKWLLAHKDASEAGDGAYIGLTGENIDISSDID
;
A
#
# COMPACT_ATOMS: atom_id res chain seq x y z
N ARG A 1 6.73 -9.77 10.53
CA ARG A 1 5.63 -10.69 10.89
C ARG A 1 4.88 -10.15 12.11
N ALA A 2 3.57 -10.30 12.12
CA ALA A 2 2.71 -9.95 13.25
C ALA A 2 1.99 -11.21 13.74
N ALA A 3 1.99 -11.45 15.04
CA ALA A 3 1.28 -12.56 15.65
C ALA A 3 -0.21 -12.20 15.87
N ALA A 4 -1.04 -13.22 15.98
CA ALA A 4 -2.45 -13.02 16.33
C ALA A 4 -2.58 -12.24 17.65
N GLY A 5 -3.51 -11.30 17.70
CA GLY A 5 -3.75 -10.46 18.88
C GLY A 5 -2.85 -9.23 18.99
N GLN A 6 -1.85 -9.08 18.11
CA GLN A 6 -1.03 -7.87 18.09
C GLN A 6 -1.73 -6.73 17.36
N VAL A 7 -1.61 -5.53 17.91
CA VAL A 7 -2.00 -4.29 17.25
C VAL A 7 -0.74 -3.66 16.64
N VAL A 8 -0.81 -3.32 15.37
CA VAL A 8 0.29 -2.70 14.64
C VAL A 8 -0.17 -1.36 14.10
N GLU A 9 0.58 -0.32 14.37
CA GLU A 9 0.36 1.00 13.77
C GLU A 9 1.39 1.22 12.67
N VAL A 10 0.92 1.58 11.49
CA VAL A 10 1.76 1.96 10.36
C VAL A 10 1.65 3.47 10.20
N TYR A 11 2.80 4.15 10.26
CA TYR A 11 2.82 5.61 10.12
C TYR A 11 2.38 6.05 8.72
N GLU A 12 1.81 7.22 8.64
CA GLU A 12 1.32 7.83 7.40
C GLU A 12 2.39 7.95 6.30
N THR A 13 3.66 8.08 6.70
CA THR A 13 4.80 8.18 5.78
C THR A 13 5.40 6.84 5.40
N THR A 14 4.92 5.75 5.95
CA THR A 14 5.45 4.40 5.70
C THR A 14 4.80 3.81 4.46
N LEU A 15 5.61 3.54 3.45
CA LEU A 15 5.14 2.81 2.28
C LEU A 15 4.85 1.35 2.67
N HIS A 16 3.64 0.90 2.36
CA HIS A 16 3.22 -0.47 2.67
C HIS A 16 2.12 -0.89 1.70
N TYR A 17 1.92 -2.19 1.62
CA TYR A 17 0.84 -2.78 0.84
C TYR A 17 -0.02 -3.70 1.72
N ALA A 18 -0.96 -4.39 1.09
CA ALA A 18 -1.86 -5.28 1.82
C ALA A 18 -1.09 -6.37 2.57
N PRO A 19 -1.53 -6.74 3.79
CA PRO A 19 -0.92 -7.85 4.50
C PRO A 19 -1.11 -9.16 3.75
N CYS A 20 -0.18 -10.09 3.93
CA CYS A 20 -0.25 -11.42 3.34
C CYS A 20 -0.10 -12.50 4.41
N SER A 21 -0.49 -13.73 4.06
CA SER A 21 -0.34 -14.89 4.95
C SER A 21 1.14 -15.19 5.19
N ALA A 22 1.49 -15.54 6.43
CA ALA A 22 2.83 -15.96 6.77
C ALA A 22 3.13 -17.40 6.33
N LYS A 23 2.09 -18.19 6.05
CA LYS A 23 2.20 -19.56 5.55
C LYS A 23 1.35 -19.74 4.32
N LYS A 24 1.86 -20.46 3.33
CA LYS A 24 1.16 -20.68 2.06
C LYS A 24 -0.17 -21.40 2.21
N SER A 25 -0.27 -22.30 3.19
CA SER A 25 -1.47 -23.09 3.45
C SER A 25 -2.51 -22.42 4.32
N ASP A 26 -2.14 -21.35 5.01
CA ASP A 26 -3.00 -20.71 6.00
C ASP A 26 -3.57 -19.40 5.47
N GLY A 27 -4.78 -19.09 5.88
CA GLY A 27 -5.33 -17.78 5.75
C GLY A 27 -5.13 -16.94 7.00
N PHE A 28 -5.62 -15.72 6.99
CA PHE A 28 -5.66 -14.86 8.17
C PHE A 28 -6.86 -13.94 8.10
N LYS A 29 -7.20 -13.36 9.25
CA LYS A 29 -8.19 -12.29 9.35
C LYS A 29 -7.53 -11.10 9.99
N VAL A 30 -7.82 -9.92 9.49
CA VAL A 30 -7.29 -8.67 10.02
C VAL A 30 -8.38 -7.61 10.03
N VAL A 31 -8.39 -6.78 11.07
CA VAL A 31 -9.22 -5.57 11.14
C VAL A 31 -8.30 -4.39 10.88
N ILE A 32 -8.66 -3.57 9.90
CA ILE A 32 -7.91 -2.39 9.52
C ILE A 32 -8.74 -1.15 9.86
N ALA A 33 -8.19 -0.29 10.70
CA ALA A 33 -8.80 0.99 11.04
C ALA A 33 -8.10 2.11 10.25
N LEU A 34 -8.87 2.89 9.52
CA LEU A 34 -8.40 4.00 8.69
C LEU A 34 -9.16 5.28 9.05
N PRO A 35 -8.58 6.46 8.79
CA PRO A 35 -9.32 7.70 8.89
C PRO A 35 -10.58 7.66 8.02
N LYS A 36 -11.67 8.24 8.54
CA LYS A 36 -12.93 8.30 7.82
C LYS A 36 -12.74 9.00 6.46
N GLY A 37 -13.31 8.42 5.42
CA GLY A 37 -13.23 8.96 4.06
C GLY A 37 -12.03 8.49 3.26
N THR A 38 -11.11 7.73 3.84
CA THR A 38 -9.99 7.11 3.09
C THR A 38 -10.53 6.28 1.94
N ASN A 39 -9.88 6.36 0.78
CA ASN A 39 -10.30 5.76 -0.49
C ASN A 39 -11.58 6.39 -1.11
N GLY A 40 -12.04 7.50 -0.59
CA GLY A 40 -13.12 8.26 -1.20
C GLY A 40 -12.68 8.93 -2.51
N SER A 41 -13.56 9.74 -3.08
CA SER A 41 -13.31 10.44 -4.34
C SER A 41 -12.02 11.25 -4.30
N MET A 42 -11.29 11.27 -5.41
CA MET A 42 -10.07 12.06 -5.56
C MET A 42 -10.38 13.54 -5.27
N PRO A 43 -9.66 14.17 -4.31
CA PRO A 43 -9.83 15.58 -4.05
C PRO A 43 -9.42 16.44 -5.27
N ASN A 44 -10.09 17.56 -5.45
CA ASN A 44 -9.72 18.51 -6.48
C ASN A 44 -8.61 19.43 -5.96
N ILE A 45 -7.36 19.01 -6.17
CA ILE A 45 -6.17 19.75 -5.76
C ILE A 45 -5.32 20.13 -6.96
N THR A 46 -4.57 21.23 -6.81
CA THR A 46 -3.50 21.58 -7.74
C THR A 46 -2.18 21.13 -7.13
N PRO A 47 -1.46 20.19 -7.77
CA PRO A 47 -0.19 19.71 -7.24
C PRO A 47 0.81 20.83 -7.03
N LYS A 48 1.41 20.89 -5.84
CA LYS A 48 2.45 21.88 -5.48
C LYS A 48 3.84 21.26 -5.32
N ASN A 49 3.90 19.93 -5.18
CA ASN A 49 5.14 19.17 -5.02
C ASN A 49 4.98 17.78 -5.65
N GLU A 50 6.02 16.97 -5.60
CA GLU A 50 6.03 15.64 -6.18
C GLU A 50 5.01 14.71 -5.51
N GLU A 51 4.93 14.76 -4.18
CA GLU A 51 4.04 13.91 -3.39
C GLU A 51 2.57 14.13 -3.73
N ASP A 52 2.18 15.36 -4.05
CA ASP A 52 0.81 15.67 -4.45
C ASP A 52 0.39 14.90 -5.71
N ARG A 53 1.34 14.57 -6.57
CA ARG A 53 1.11 13.81 -7.80
C ARG A 53 0.87 12.33 -7.57
N TRP A 54 1.23 11.83 -6.39
CA TRP A 54 1.02 10.43 -6.02
C TRP A 54 -0.39 10.16 -5.50
N LEU A 55 -1.13 11.22 -5.15
CA LEU A 55 -2.49 11.12 -4.62
C LEU A 55 -3.43 10.56 -5.69
N ARG A 56 -4.18 9.50 -5.35
CA ARG A 56 -5.09 8.81 -6.26
C ARG A 56 -6.52 8.75 -5.76
N ALA A 57 -6.73 8.93 -4.47
CA ALA A 57 -8.03 8.98 -3.83
C ALA A 57 -7.91 9.79 -2.55
N CYS A 58 -9.03 10.06 -1.89
CA CYS A 58 -9.00 10.75 -0.61
C CYS A 58 -8.08 10.01 0.37
N ASN A 59 -7.11 10.71 0.91
CA ASN A 59 -6.15 10.18 1.88
C ASN A 59 -5.41 8.91 1.41
N LYS A 60 -5.16 8.81 0.10
CA LYS A 60 -4.48 7.66 -0.50
C LYS A 60 -3.47 8.09 -1.54
N TRP A 61 -2.19 7.92 -1.22
CA TRP A 61 -1.06 8.09 -2.12
C TRP A 61 -0.64 6.71 -2.60
N LEU A 62 -0.55 6.52 -3.91
CA LEU A 62 -0.31 5.20 -4.50
C LEU A 62 0.90 5.25 -5.43
N LEU A 63 1.95 4.55 -5.03
CA LEU A 63 3.18 4.41 -5.79
C LEU A 63 3.36 2.96 -6.20
N ALA A 64 4.00 2.74 -7.35
CA ALA A 64 4.32 1.41 -7.82
C ALA A 64 5.69 1.38 -8.50
N HIS A 65 6.26 0.19 -8.56
CA HIS A 65 7.37 -0.13 -9.46
C HIS A 65 6.81 -0.30 -10.88
N LYS A 66 7.59 0.07 -11.89
CA LYS A 66 7.15 -0.03 -13.30
C LYS A 66 6.71 -1.43 -13.73
N ASP A 67 7.27 -2.47 -13.10
CA ASP A 67 6.97 -3.87 -13.40
C ASP A 67 5.87 -4.45 -12.51
N ALA A 68 5.29 -3.67 -11.60
CA ALA A 68 4.18 -4.10 -10.78
C ALA A 68 2.84 -3.95 -11.54
N SER A 69 1.88 -4.82 -11.22
CA SER A 69 0.55 -4.79 -11.86
C SER A 69 -0.18 -3.47 -11.60
N GLU A 70 0.05 -2.85 -10.45
CA GLU A 70 -0.56 -1.59 -10.05
C GLU A 70 -0.13 -0.41 -10.94
N ALA A 71 1.02 -0.52 -11.62
CA ALA A 71 1.46 0.48 -12.60
C ALA A 71 0.46 0.57 -13.77
N GLY A 72 -0.10 -0.57 -14.20
CA GLY A 72 -1.14 -0.63 -15.21
C GLY A 72 -2.51 -0.14 -14.72
N ASP A 73 -2.71 -0.10 -13.41
CA ASP A 73 -3.97 0.32 -12.77
C ASP A 73 -3.97 1.80 -12.36
N GLY A 74 -3.00 2.58 -12.82
CA GLY A 74 -2.98 4.02 -12.63
C GLY A 74 -2.16 4.51 -11.44
N ALA A 75 -1.41 3.64 -10.75
CA ALA A 75 -0.48 4.05 -9.71
C ALA A 75 0.64 4.92 -10.29
N TYR A 76 1.13 5.87 -9.50
CA TYR A 76 2.29 6.65 -9.88
C TYR A 76 3.55 5.77 -9.89
N ILE A 77 4.27 5.75 -10.99
CA ILE A 77 5.52 4.97 -11.09
C ILE A 77 6.63 5.77 -10.40
N GLY A 78 6.87 5.46 -9.14
CA GLY A 78 7.82 6.19 -8.30
C GLY A 78 8.78 5.32 -7.52
N LEU A 79 8.70 3.99 -7.65
CA LEU A 79 9.63 3.06 -7.01
C LEU A 79 10.64 2.56 -8.03
N THR A 80 11.92 2.59 -7.65
CA THR A 80 13.05 2.17 -8.47
C THR A 80 13.83 1.03 -7.80
N GLY A 81 14.71 0.39 -8.55
CA GLY A 81 15.49 -0.74 -8.07
C GLY A 81 14.82 -2.06 -8.41
N GLU A 82 15.13 -3.10 -7.66
CA GLU A 82 14.56 -4.42 -7.85
C GLU A 82 13.09 -4.46 -7.40
N ASN A 83 12.24 -5.07 -8.23
CA ASN A 83 10.86 -5.36 -7.85
C ASN A 83 10.83 -6.65 -7.02
N ILE A 84 10.96 -6.49 -5.71
CA ILE A 84 11.15 -7.60 -4.78
C ILE A 84 9.88 -8.46 -4.67
N ASP A 85 10.02 -9.75 -4.82
CA ASP A 85 8.98 -10.76 -4.60
C ASP A 85 9.35 -11.60 -3.38
N ILE A 86 8.49 -11.60 -2.36
CA ILE A 86 8.71 -12.32 -1.10
C ILE A 86 8.03 -13.69 -1.07
N SER A 87 7.50 -14.15 -2.18
CA SER A 87 6.75 -15.43 -2.22
C SER A 87 7.60 -16.63 -1.78
N SER A 88 8.91 -16.59 -1.97
CA SER A 88 9.84 -17.61 -1.49
C SER A 88 10.10 -17.56 0.01
N ASP A 89 9.81 -16.44 0.66
CA ASP A 89 10.03 -16.22 2.09
C ASP A 89 8.80 -16.59 2.94
N ILE A 90 7.73 -16.99 2.31
CA ILE A 90 6.50 -17.45 2.96
C ILE A 90 6.62 -18.93 3.23
N ASP A 91 6.45 -19.34 4.46
CA ASP A 91 6.55 -20.73 4.93
C ASP A 91 5.47 -21.65 4.32
#